data_93208d37650fc008610e7bbdaa09dde1
#
_entry.id   93208d37650fc008610e7bbdaa09dde1
#
_cell.length_a   1.000
_cell.length_b   1.000
_cell.length_c   1.000
_cell.angle_alpha   90.00
_cell.angle_beta   90.00
_cell.angle_gamma   90.00
#
_symmetry.space_group_name_H-M   'P 1'
#
loop_
_entity.id
_entity.type
_entity.pdbx_description
1 polymer ?
#
loop_
_entity_poly.entity_id
_entity_poly.type
_entity_poly.pdbx_seq_one_letter_code
_entity_poly.pdbx_strand_id
1 'polypeptide(L)'
;MKKIWFALVYTALVLGANPVLSDVSSLEALRNGDMKKLVFQSDPKPVPETAFMLQDDEGIGTLADFRGQFVLLNFWATWCAPCRKEMPMLSELQAEFGSDDFKVLTIATGRNSPVGIKKFFDDMGIDNLPRHQDAKQELARNMGIFGLPITVIIDPEGNELARLRGDADWSSDSAKAILSSLLETNGDT
;
A
#
# COMPACT_ATOMS: atom_id res chain seq x y z
N MET A 1 44.02 -40.38 -39.89
CA MET A 1 42.74 -39.82 -40.21
C MET A 1 42.09 -39.41 -38.91
N LYS A 2 42.15 -38.10 -38.55
CA LYS A 2 41.59 -37.57 -37.30
C LYS A 2 40.18 -37.03 -37.55
N LYS A 3 39.17 -37.64 -36.94
CA LYS A 3 37.78 -37.19 -37.00
C LYS A 3 37.59 -36.07 -35.97
N ILE A 4 37.33 -34.84 -36.43
CA ILE A 4 36.98 -33.71 -35.62
C ILE A 4 35.48 -33.73 -35.42
N TRP A 5 35.01 -33.91 -34.16
CA TRP A 5 33.62 -33.77 -33.76
C TRP A 5 33.37 -32.32 -33.42
N PHE A 6 32.52 -31.64 -34.21
CA PHE A 6 31.94 -30.35 -33.87
C PHE A 6 30.77 -30.58 -32.91
N ALA A 7 30.94 -30.20 -31.65
CA ALA A 7 29.83 -30.09 -30.73
C ALA A 7 29.12 -28.73 -30.96
N LEU A 8 27.89 -28.81 -31.51
CA LEU A 8 26.98 -27.67 -31.58
C LEU A 8 26.43 -27.39 -30.17
N VAL A 9 26.92 -26.33 -29.52
CA VAL A 9 26.35 -25.80 -28.28
C VAL A 9 25.11 -24.98 -28.66
N TYR A 10 23.95 -25.58 -28.46
CA TYR A 10 22.66 -24.88 -28.54
C TYR A 10 22.50 -24.05 -27.26
N THR A 11 22.82 -22.76 -27.32
CA THR A 11 22.43 -21.78 -26.31
C THR A 11 20.93 -21.49 -26.47
N ALA A 12 20.07 -22.18 -25.72
CA ALA A 12 18.68 -21.81 -25.58
C ALA A 12 18.64 -20.47 -24.83
N LEU A 13 18.33 -19.40 -25.56
CA LEU A 13 17.91 -18.14 -24.96
C LEU A 13 16.55 -18.37 -24.32
N VAL A 14 16.54 -18.65 -23.02
CA VAL A 14 15.32 -18.61 -22.22
C VAL A 14 14.94 -17.13 -22.12
N LEU A 15 14.00 -16.69 -22.93
CA LEU A 15 13.26 -15.45 -22.74
C LEU A 15 12.36 -15.65 -21.52
N GLY A 16 12.95 -15.51 -20.32
CA GLY A 16 12.21 -15.47 -19.08
C GLY A 16 11.36 -14.21 -19.10
N ALA A 17 10.05 -14.36 -19.24
CA ALA A 17 9.14 -13.30 -18.86
C ALA A 17 9.43 -12.96 -17.39
N ASN A 18 9.71 -11.67 -17.09
CA ASN A 18 9.90 -11.21 -15.71
C ASN A 18 8.60 -11.52 -14.93
N PRO A 19 8.63 -12.36 -13.89
CA PRO A 19 7.45 -12.72 -13.12
C PRO A 19 6.70 -11.47 -12.58
N VAL A 20 7.42 -10.42 -12.19
CA VAL A 20 6.86 -9.14 -11.73
C VAL A 20 5.94 -8.48 -12.76
N LEU A 21 6.22 -8.57 -14.07
CA LEU A 21 5.38 -7.96 -15.10
C LEU A 21 4.08 -8.75 -15.36
N SER A 22 4.09 -10.07 -15.15
CA SER A 22 2.89 -10.88 -15.26
C SER A 22 1.94 -10.65 -14.09
N ASP A 23 2.45 -10.43 -12.88
CA ASP A 23 1.65 -10.14 -11.68
C ASP A 23 0.93 -8.79 -11.78
N VAL A 24 1.63 -7.71 -12.17
CA VAL A 24 1.01 -6.37 -12.30
C VAL A 24 -0.12 -6.39 -13.33
N SER A 25 0.03 -7.07 -14.46
CA SER A 25 -1.02 -7.11 -15.49
C SER A 25 -2.28 -7.85 -15.01
N SER A 26 -2.13 -8.88 -14.20
CA SER A 26 -3.25 -9.61 -13.59
C SER A 26 -4.00 -8.75 -12.57
N LEU A 27 -3.28 -8.03 -11.72
CA LEU A 27 -3.85 -7.06 -10.77
C LEU A 27 -4.58 -5.90 -11.48
N GLU A 28 -4.02 -5.40 -12.58
CA GLU A 28 -4.65 -4.37 -13.39
C GLU A 28 -5.99 -4.82 -13.99
N ALA A 29 -6.11 -6.10 -14.37
CA ALA A 29 -7.35 -6.67 -14.90
C ALA A 29 -8.47 -6.75 -13.86
N LEU A 30 -8.15 -6.77 -12.55
CA LEU A 30 -9.11 -6.77 -11.46
C LEU A 30 -9.72 -5.39 -11.17
N ARG A 31 -9.16 -4.29 -11.74
CA ARG A 31 -9.61 -2.93 -11.47
C ARG A 31 -10.96 -2.62 -12.08
N ASN A 32 -11.98 -2.40 -11.23
CA ASN A 32 -13.31 -1.96 -11.61
C ASN A 32 -13.76 -0.79 -10.73
N GLY A 33 -14.77 -0.04 -11.16
CA GLY A 33 -15.31 1.09 -10.41
C GLY A 33 -14.21 2.09 -10.03
N ASP A 34 -14.14 2.44 -8.76
CA ASP A 34 -13.14 3.36 -8.20
C ASP A 34 -11.72 2.82 -8.25
N MET A 35 -11.54 1.50 -8.25
CA MET A 35 -10.21 0.89 -8.36
C MET A 35 -9.52 1.15 -9.71
N LYS A 36 -10.23 1.63 -10.72
CA LYS A 36 -9.61 2.14 -11.97
C LYS A 36 -8.67 3.33 -11.73
N LYS A 37 -8.82 4.03 -10.60
CA LYS A 37 -7.92 5.10 -10.16
C LYS A 37 -6.60 4.58 -9.56
N LEU A 38 -6.53 3.29 -9.19
CA LEU A 38 -5.32 2.65 -8.67
C LEU A 38 -4.31 2.47 -9.81
N VAL A 39 -3.15 3.09 -9.69
CA VAL A 39 -2.08 3.04 -10.69
C VAL A 39 -0.94 2.21 -10.13
N PHE A 40 -0.64 1.08 -10.77
CA PHE A 40 0.51 0.27 -10.43
C PHE A 40 1.79 0.89 -11.00
N GLN A 41 2.89 0.77 -10.26
CA GLN A 41 4.21 1.24 -10.67
C GLN A 41 4.87 0.20 -11.57
N SER A 42 5.35 0.60 -12.73
CA SER A 42 6.13 -0.28 -13.63
C SER A 42 7.54 -0.55 -13.08
N ASP A 43 8.02 0.30 -12.18
CA ASP A 43 9.32 0.24 -11.51
C ASP A 43 9.10 0.66 -10.04
N PRO A 44 8.67 -0.28 -9.15
CA PRO A 44 8.48 -0.01 -7.74
C PRO A 44 9.75 0.55 -7.09
N LYS A 45 9.60 1.61 -6.29
CA LYS A 45 10.73 2.29 -5.63
C LYS A 45 10.56 2.29 -4.13
N PRO A 46 11.69 2.19 -3.39
CA PRO A 46 11.66 2.28 -1.94
C PRO A 46 10.95 3.54 -1.46
N VAL A 47 10.04 3.37 -0.49
CA VAL A 47 9.44 4.51 0.19
C VAL A 47 10.45 5.19 1.10
N PRO A 48 10.33 6.52 1.36
CA PRO A 48 11.27 7.23 2.21
C PRO A 48 11.18 6.78 3.67
N GLU A 49 12.31 6.70 4.34
CA GLU A 49 12.41 6.42 5.78
C GLU A 49 12.18 7.69 6.63
N THR A 50 11.21 8.50 6.22
CA THR A 50 10.86 9.73 6.94
C THR A 50 10.05 9.40 8.17
N ALA A 51 10.46 9.93 9.31
CA ALA A 51 9.81 9.70 10.59
C ALA A 51 8.43 10.36 10.68
N PHE A 52 7.50 9.68 11.36
CA PHE A 52 6.19 10.19 11.76
C PHE A 52 5.89 9.83 13.22
N MET A 53 4.92 10.50 13.82
CA MET A 53 4.51 10.26 15.20
C MET A 53 3.60 9.04 15.26
N LEU A 54 3.93 8.11 16.14
CA LEU A 54 3.05 7.01 16.49
C LEU A 54 1.86 7.51 17.31
N GLN A 55 0.79 6.72 17.35
CA GLN A 55 -0.39 7.05 18.13
C GLN A 55 -0.08 7.14 19.64
N ASP A 56 -0.93 7.85 20.38
CA ASP A 56 -0.96 7.83 21.85
C ASP A 56 0.42 8.08 22.52
N ASP A 57 1.27 8.91 21.87
CA ASP A 57 2.62 9.23 22.34
C ASP A 57 3.58 8.02 22.44
N GLU A 58 3.32 6.95 21.69
CA GLU A 58 4.19 5.75 21.62
C GLU A 58 5.57 6.03 21.01
N GLY A 59 5.82 7.26 20.54
CA GLY A 59 7.11 7.68 20.02
C GLY A 59 7.08 7.98 18.52
N ILE A 60 8.16 7.66 17.84
CA ILE A 60 8.41 7.95 16.44
C ILE A 60 8.63 6.64 15.70
N GLY A 61 7.95 6.47 14.55
CA GLY A 61 8.12 5.36 13.64
C GLY A 61 8.50 5.80 12.24
N THR A 62 8.83 4.85 11.41
CA THR A 62 9.09 4.99 9.97
C THR A 62 8.34 3.92 9.21
N LEU A 63 8.24 4.03 7.89
CA LEU A 63 7.65 2.97 7.07
C LEU A 63 8.50 1.70 7.04
N ALA A 64 9.79 1.78 7.38
CA ALA A 64 10.67 0.62 7.49
C ALA A 64 10.27 -0.35 8.62
N ASP A 65 9.56 0.14 9.64
CA ASP A 65 9.08 -0.67 10.77
C ASP A 65 7.98 -1.67 10.35
N PHE A 66 7.44 -1.51 9.14
CA PHE A 66 6.37 -2.34 8.56
C PHE A 66 6.85 -3.25 7.44
N ARG A 67 8.17 -3.40 7.24
CA ARG A 67 8.73 -4.36 6.28
C ARG A 67 8.35 -5.80 6.65
N GLY A 68 8.25 -6.64 5.63
CA GLY A 68 7.83 -8.04 5.77
C GLY A 68 6.33 -8.26 5.59
N GLN A 69 5.55 -7.19 5.43
CA GLN A 69 4.11 -7.25 5.18
C GLN A 69 3.69 -6.25 4.10
N PHE A 70 2.59 -6.50 3.42
CA PHE A 70 1.95 -5.49 2.59
C PHE A 70 1.32 -4.42 3.47
N VAL A 71 1.48 -3.16 3.06
CA VAL A 71 0.88 -2.02 3.76
C VAL A 71 -0.04 -1.24 2.83
N LEU A 72 -1.30 -1.08 3.23
CA LEU A 72 -2.23 -0.13 2.63
C LEU A 72 -2.12 1.19 3.40
N LEU A 73 -1.21 2.07 2.97
CA LEU A 73 -0.93 3.35 3.61
C LEU A 73 -1.90 4.42 3.12
N ASN A 74 -2.73 4.96 4.02
CA ASN A 74 -3.68 6.03 3.72
C ASN A 74 -3.27 7.34 4.38
N PHE A 75 -3.09 8.40 3.57
CA PHE A 75 -2.90 9.77 4.00
C PHE A 75 -4.23 10.51 4.06
N TRP A 76 -4.57 11.02 5.23
CA TRP A 76 -5.86 11.61 5.51
C TRP A 76 -5.80 12.84 6.43
N ALA A 77 -6.95 13.48 6.68
CA ALA A 77 -7.08 14.52 7.71
C ALA A 77 -8.51 14.59 8.26
N THR A 78 -8.65 15.04 9.49
CA THR A 78 -9.94 15.19 10.15
C THR A 78 -10.89 16.20 9.46
N TRP A 79 -10.36 17.18 8.76
CA TRP A 79 -11.09 18.17 7.98
C TRP A 79 -11.37 17.75 6.53
N CYS A 80 -10.83 16.62 6.07
CA CYS A 80 -10.99 16.10 4.73
C CYS A 80 -12.25 15.24 4.64
N ALA A 81 -13.32 15.77 4.06
CA ALA A 81 -14.61 15.07 3.99
C ALA A 81 -14.54 13.73 3.21
N PRO A 82 -13.92 13.63 2.01
CA PRO A 82 -13.77 12.35 1.32
C PRO A 82 -12.92 11.34 2.10
N CYS A 83 -11.86 11.79 2.82
CA CYS A 83 -11.07 10.89 3.67
C CYS A 83 -11.91 10.26 4.78
N ARG A 84 -12.74 11.07 5.43
CA ARG A 84 -13.63 10.60 6.51
C ARG A 84 -14.66 9.59 6.02
N LYS A 85 -15.09 9.72 4.77
CA LYS A 85 -16.05 8.79 4.14
C LYS A 85 -15.46 7.40 3.92
N GLU A 86 -14.17 7.32 3.53
CA GLU A 86 -13.53 6.02 3.26
C GLU A 86 -13.00 5.31 4.51
N MET A 87 -12.84 6.01 5.63
CA MET A 87 -12.24 5.45 6.84
C MET A 87 -12.95 4.20 7.40
N PRO A 88 -14.31 4.11 7.43
CA PRO A 88 -14.99 2.87 7.81
C PRO A 88 -14.67 1.70 6.89
N MET A 89 -14.57 1.94 5.57
CA MET A 89 -14.22 0.91 4.59
C MET A 89 -12.80 0.40 4.78
N LEU A 90 -11.85 1.29 5.14
CA LEU A 90 -10.49 0.90 5.50
C LEU A 90 -10.45 0.07 6.79
N SER A 91 -11.31 0.38 7.76
CA SER A 91 -11.49 -0.42 8.97
C SER A 91 -12.03 -1.82 8.67
N GLU A 92 -13.01 -1.94 7.74
CA GLU A 92 -13.51 -3.22 7.26
C GLU A 92 -12.41 -4.04 6.58
N LEU A 93 -11.57 -3.43 5.73
CA LEU A 93 -10.43 -4.11 5.12
C LEU A 93 -9.42 -4.60 6.17
N GLN A 94 -9.12 -3.79 7.19
CA GLN A 94 -8.25 -4.21 8.28
C GLN A 94 -8.86 -5.38 9.06
N ALA A 95 -10.17 -5.40 9.27
CA ALA A 95 -10.85 -6.49 9.95
C ALA A 95 -10.86 -7.79 9.13
N GLU A 96 -10.98 -7.68 7.80
CA GLU A 96 -11.07 -8.83 6.89
C GLU A 96 -9.70 -9.41 6.51
N PHE A 97 -8.71 -8.56 6.23
CA PHE A 97 -7.41 -8.95 5.70
C PHE A 97 -6.25 -8.78 6.67
N GLY A 98 -6.44 -8.04 7.78
CA GLY A 98 -5.38 -7.75 8.75
C GLY A 98 -4.75 -9.03 9.30
N SER A 99 -3.43 -9.16 9.14
CA SER A 99 -2.63 -10.33 9.53
C SER A 99 -1.17 -9.90 9.73
N ASP A 100 -0.28 -10.87 9.94
CA ASP A 100 1.16 -10.61 9.96
C ASP A 100 1.69 -10.21 8.56
N ASP A 101 0.95 -10.54 7.50
CA ASP A 101 1.33 -10.27 6.11
C ASP A 101 0.66 -9.01 5.53
N PHE A 102 -0.31 -8.42 6.22
CA PHE A 102 -1.06 -7.25 5.73
C PHE A 102 -1.52 -6.30 6.83
N LYS A 103 -1.33 -5.00 6.60
CA LYS A 103 -1.80 -3.96 7.49
C LYS A 103 -2.34 -2.73 6.77
N VAL A 104 -3.46 -2.21 7.25
CA VAL A 104 -3.91 -0.85 6.91
C VAL A 104 -3.27 0.13 7.88
N LEU A 105 -2.53 1.10 7.34
CA LEU A 105 -1.83 2.12 8.09
C LEU A 105 -2.41 3.50 7.77
N THR A 106 -3.00 4.18 8.75
CA THR A 106 -3.55 5.52 8.56
C THR A 106 -2.67 6.59 9.20
N ILE A 107 -2.29 7.60 8.41
CA ILE A 107 -1.45 8.72 8.87
C ILE A 107 -2.17 10.04 8.61
N ALA A 108 -2.57 10.70 9.70
CA ALA A 108 -3.15 12.04 9.64
C ALA A 108 -2.06 13.06 9.31
N THR A 109 -2.12 13.68 8.13
CA THR A 109 -1.08 14.61 7.68
C THR A 109 -1.51 16.08 7.78
N GLY A 110 -0.57 16.94 8.13
CA GLY A 110 -0.80 18.37 8.34
C GLY A 110 -1.50 18.71 9.65
N ARG A 111 -2.27 19.79 9.66
CA ARG A 111 -2.94 20.28 10.88
C ARG A 111 -4.09 19.37 11.30
N ASN A 112 -3.80 18.52 12.26
CA ASN A 112 -4.76 17.67 12.97
C ASN A 112 -4.41 17.68 14.45
N SER A 113 -5.39 17.83 15.35
CA SER A 113 -5.13 17.65 16.77
C SER A 113 -5.26 16.18 17.15
N PRO A 114 -4.39 15.63 18.02
CA PRO A 114 -4.52 14.25 18.51
C PRO A 114 -5.90 13.96 19.08
N VAL A 115 -6.45 14.90 19.87
CA VAL A 115 -7.80 14.80 20.44
C VAL A 115 -8.88 14.73 19.35
N GLY A 116 -8.72 15.53 18.27
CA GLY A 116 -9.67 15.54 17.16
C GLY A 116 -9.61 14.23 16.34
N ILE A 117 -8.42 13.66 16.15
CA ILE A 117 -8.26 12.35 15.52
C ILE A 117 -8.93 11.27 16.37
N LYS A 118 -8.58 11.21 17.67
CA LYS A 118 -9.18 10.24 18.59
C LYS A 118 -10.70 10.34 18.61
N LYS A 119 -11.23 11.56 18.76
CA LYS A 119 -12.68 11.80 18.74
C LYS A 119 -13.33 11.29 17.47
N PHE A 120 -12.72 11.53 16.30
CA PHE A 120 -13.27 11.04 15.03
C PHE A 120 -13.35 9.51 15.00
N PHE A 121 -12.29 8.80 15.43
CA PHE A 121 -12.29 7.35 15.49
C PHE A 121 -13.31 6.80 16.49
N ASP A 122 -13.40 7.41 17.68
CA ASP A 122 -14.40 7.04 18.71
C ASP A 122 -15.82 7.23 18.18
N ASP A 123 -16.13 8.39 17.55
CA ASP A 123 -17.45 8.70 16.97
C ASP A 123 -17.86 7.72 15.86
N MET A 124 -16.88 7.17 15.13
CA MET A 124 -17.09 6.21 14.04
C MET A 124 -17.05 4.74 14.49
N GLY A 125 -16.69 4.48 15.76
CA GLY A 125 -16.53 3.13 16.30
C GLY A 125 -15.36 2.37 15.69
N ILE A 126 -14.29 3.07 15.25
CA ILE A 126 -13.10 2.49 14.65
C ILE A 126 -12.02 2.33 15.72
N ASP A 127 -11.64 1.10 16.02
CA ASP A 127 -10.63 0.75 17.03
C ASP A 127 -9.45 -0.08 16.49
N ASN A 128 -9.56 -0.56 15.24
CA ASN A 128 -8.60 -1.45 14.58
C ASN A 128 -7.64 -0.75 13.61
N LEU A 129 -7.72 0.57 13.46
CA LEU A 129 -6.81 1.37 12.64
C LEU A 129 -5.91 2.25 13.50
N PRO A 130 -4.61 2.38 13.19
CA PRO A 130 -3.71 3.25 13.93
C PRO A 130 -4.00 4.73 13.67
N ARG A 131 -3.74 5.58 14.67
CA ARG A 131 -3.96 7.04 14.65
C ARG A 131 -2.64 7.79 14.55
N HIS A 132 -1.76 7.37 13.65
CA HIS A 132 -0.46 8.01 13.46
C HIS A 132 -0.56 9.40 12.84
N GLN A 133 0.48 10.21 12.98
CA GLN A 133 0.48 11.60 12.53
C GLN A 133 1.78 12.00 11.82
N ASP A 134 1.63 12.72 10.71
CA ASP A 134 2.69 13.46 10.04
C ASP A 134 2.33 14.97 10.10
N ALA A 135 2.40 15.53 11.31
CA ALA A 135 1.94 16.90 11.59
C ALA A 135 2.68 17.95 10.76
N LYS A 136 3.96 17.73 10.43
CA LYS A 136 4.78 18.62 9.63
C LYS A 136 4.70 18.34 8.12
N GLN A 137 3.97 17.31 7.71
CA GLN A 137 3.86 16.86 6.31
C GLN A 137 5.22 16.50 5.69
N GLU A 138 6.16 16.02 6.49
CA GLU A 138 7.50 15.66 6.00
C GLU A 138 7.43 14.36 5.21
N LEU A 139 6.78 13.33 5.76
CA LEU A 139 6.55 12.07 5.05
C LEU A 139 5.69 12.30 3.80
N ALA A 140 4.57 13.02 3.95
CA ALA A 140 3.69 13.33 2.83
C ALA A 140 4.44 14.02 1.68
N ARG A 141 5.25 15.05 1.96
CA ARG A 141 6.04 15.73 0.92
C ARG A 141 7.08 14.83 0.26
N ASN A 142 7.80 14.03 1.06
CA ASN A 142 8.82 13.12 0.53
C ASN A 142 8.22 12.01 -0.33
N MET A 143 6.97 11.64 -0.10
CA MET A 143 6.20 10.72 -0.93
C MET A 143 5.41 11.41 -2.07
N GLY A 144 5.55 12.72 -2.25
CA GLY A 144 4.83 13.46 -3.30
C GLY A 144 3.31 13.52 -3.09
N ILE A 145 2.86 13.56 -1.83
CA ILE A 145 1.46 13.66 -1.44
C ILE A 145 1.07 15.15 -1.40
N PHE A 146 0.36 15.64 -2.39
CA PHE A 146 -0.05 17.05 -2.52
C PHE A 146 -1.56 17.27 -2.42
N GLY A 147 -2.33 16.22 -2.14
CA GLY A 147 -3.79 16.25 -1.97
C GLY A 147 -4.24 15.10 -1.10
N LEU A 148 -5.48 15.13 -0.62
CA LEU A 148 -6.05 14.08 0.24
C LEU A 148 -7.44 13.66 -0.27
N PRO A 149 -7.81 12.38 -0.08
CA PRO A 149 -6.94 11.30 0.38
C PRO A 149 -5.99 10.82 -0.72
N ILE A 150 -4.90 10.20 -0.31
CA ILE A 150 -4.06 9.38 -1.19
C ILE A 150 -3.76 8.07 -0.46
N THR A 151 -3.98 6.96 -1.15
CA THR A 151 -3.64 5.63 -0.63
C THR A 151 -2.52 5.02 -1.47
N VAL A 152 -1.53 4.45 -0.79
CA VAL A 152 -0.36 3.81 -1.39
C VAL A 152 -0.32 2.35 -0.94
N ILE A 153 -0.16 1.42 -1.86
CA ILE A 153 0.14 0.02 -1.55
C ILE A 153 1.65 -0.13 -1.56
N ILE A 154 2.19 -0.62 -0.45
CA ILE A 154 3.61 -0.87 -0.25
C ILE A 154 3.81 -2.38 -0.14
N ASP A 155 4.82 -2.92 -0.85
CA ASP A 155 5.18 -4.33 -0.80
C ASP A 155 5.98 -4.70 0.48
N PRO A 156 6.19 -5.99 0.79
CA PRO A 156 6.96 -6.43 1.96
C PRO A 156 8.42 -5.93 2.00
N GLU A 157 9.00 -5.63 0.84
CA GLU A 157 10.35 -5.08 0.70
C GLU A 157 10.40 -3.59 1.03
N GLY A 158 9.25 -2.92 1.13
CA GLY A 158 9.12 -1.49 1.41
C GLY A 158 9.15 -0.62 0.16
N ASN A 159 8.71 -1.14 -0.99
CA ASN A 159 8.58 -0.36 -2.21
C ASN A 159 7.13 0.05 -2.46
N GLU A 160 6.91 1.22 -3.03
CA GLU A 160 5.61 1.64 -3.52
C GLU A 160 5.22 0.82 -4.75
N LEU A 161 4.25 -0.08 -4.57
CA LEU A 161 3.72 -0.95 -5.64
C LEU A 161 2.63 -0.26 -6.45
N ALA A 162 1.72 0.47 -5.77
CA ALA A 162 0.62 1.16 -6.42
C ALA A 162 0.16 2.39 -5.64
N ARG A 163 -0.55 3.30 -6.34
CA ARG A 163 -1.08 4.52 -5.74
C ARG A 163 -2.48 4.85 -6.27
N LEU A 164 -3.38 5.23 -5.36
CA LEU A 164 -4.69 5.77 -5.68
C LEU A 164 -4.79 7.21 -5.18
N ARG A 165 -5.24 8.13 -6.05
CA ARG A 165 -5.48 9.54 -5.69
C ARG A 165 -6.97 9.80 -5.63
N GLY A 166 -7.40 10.46 -4.57
CA GLY A 166 -8.81 10.68 -4.25
C GLY A 166 -9.40 9.54 -3.46
N ASP A 167 -10.67 9.69 -3.05
CA ASP A 167 -11.41 8.66 -2.33
C ASP A 167 -11.78 7.48 -3.21
N ALA A 168 -11.99 6.32 -2.58
CA ALA A 168 -12.43 5.12 -3.28
C ALA A 168 -13.36 4.29 -2.39
N ASP A 169 -14.14 3.42 -3.05
CA ASP A 169 -14.90 2.37 -2.38
C ASP A 169 -13.96 1.19 -2.07
N TRP A 170 -13.34 1.25 -0.88
CA TRP A 170 -12.43 0.21 -0.40
C TRP A 170 -13.15 -1.07 0.03
N SER A 171 -14.49 -1.03 0.24
CA SER A 171 -15.31 -2.22 0.52
C SER A 171 -15.72 -2.97 -0.75
N SER A 172 -15.42 -2.44 -1.95
CA SER A 172 -15.79 -3.05 -3.24
C SER A 172 -15.15 -4.41 -3.46
N ASP A 173 -15.85 -5.30 -4.19
CA ASP A 173 -15.32 -6.60 -4.61
C ASP A 173 -13.98 -6.45 -5.38
N SER A 174 -13.83 -5.36 -6.16
CA SER A 174 -12.61 -5.07 -6.89
C SER A 174 -11.43 -4.77 -5.96
N ALA A 175 -11.63 -3.98 -4.90
CA ALA A 175 -10.59 -3.71 -3.90
C ALA A 175 -10.16 -4.99 -3.18
N LYS A 176 -11.14 -5.78 -2.74
CA LYS A 176 -10.91 -7.06 -2.07
C LYS A 176 -10.22 -8.07 -2.96
N ALA A 177 -10.62 -8.20 -4.23
CA ALA A 177 -9.97 -9.10 -5.19
C ALA A 177 -8.50 -8.74 -5.44
N ILE A 178 -8.19 -7.43 -5.53
CA ILE A 178 -6.81 -6.96 -5.67
C ILE A 178 -5.97 -7.33 -4.44
N LEU A 179 -6.50 -7.10 -3.23
CA LEU A 179 -5.77 -7.43 -1.99
C LEU A 179 -5.59 -8.93 -1.82
N SER A 180 -6.63 -9.75 -2.09
CA SER A 180 -6.51 -11.21 -2.05
C SER A 180 -5.42 -11.71 -2.99
N SER A 181 -5.39 -11.22 -4.24
CA SER A 181 -4.39 -11.61 -5.22
C SER A 181 -2.96 -11.21 -4.80
N LEU A 182 -2.78 -10.04 -4.17
CA LEU A 182 -1.49 -9.61 -3.63
C LEU A 182 -1.00 -10.53 -2.51
N LEU A 183 -1.90 -10.95 -1.62
CA LEU A 183 -1.54 -11.78 -0.47
C LEU A 183 -1.27 -13.24 -0.86
N GLU A 184 -1.97 -13.77 -1.86
CA GLU A 184 -1.74 -15.12 -2.39
C GLU A 184 -0.35 -15.26 -3.03
N THR A 185 0.11 -14.23 -3.76
CA THR A 185 1.44 -14.26 -4.39
C THR A 185 2.61 -14.27 -3.40
N ASN A 186 2.39 -13.80 -2.16
CA ASN A 186 3.43 -13.79 -1.11
C ASN A 186 3.49 -15.11 -0.31
N GLY A 187 2.40 -15.90 -0.31
CA GLY A 187 2.33 -17.16 0.44
C GLY A 187 3.03 -18.35 -0.22
N ASP A 188 3.43 -18.24 -1.49
CA ASP A 188 4.06 -19.30 -2.27
C ASP A 188 5.61 -19.22 -2.30
N THR A 189 6.24 -18.32 -1.51
CA THR A 189 7.70 -18.16 -1.40
C THR A 189 8.20 -18.60 -0.04
#